data_ad5ca536894f9f44e4298fb17ac72387
#
_entry.id   ad5ca536894f9f44e4298fb17ac72387
#
_cell.length_a   1.000
_cell.length_b   1.000
_cell.length_c   1.000
_cell.angle_alpha   90.00
_cell.angle_beta   90.00
_cell.angle_gamma   90.00
#
_symmetry.space_group_name_H-M   'P 1'
#
loop_
_entity.id
_entity.type
_entity.pdbx_description
1 polymer ?
#
loop_
_entity_poly.entity_id
_entity_poly.type
_entity_poly.pdbx_seq_one_letter_code
_entity_poly.pdbx_strand_id
1 'polypeptide(L)'
;MTARVAVVGGGISGLAAAHRLRTLLGPAARVDVLEQRGRVGGVLHTVDLAGVPFDVGAEAFLARRPEVPALLAELGLTDLLVHPTGAAASVRAAGRTGPLPPGTLLGVPTSAARLDGLLSAEGAAAVAAEPGR
;
A
#
# COMPACT_ATOMS: atom_id res chain seq x y z
N MET A 1 -13.31 -23.55 -29.60
CA MET A 1 -12.64 -24.04 -28.38
C MET A 1 -12.79 -22.97 -27.31
N THR A 2 -13.24 -23.30 -26.11
CA THR A 2 -13.37 -22.35 -24.98
C THR A 2 -12.01 -22.14 -24.35
N ALA A 3 -11.55 -20.89 -24.26
CA ALA A 3 -10.28 -20.57 -23.64
C ALA A 3 -10.30 -20.94 -22.15
N ARG A 4 -9.23 -21.54 -21.66
CA ARG A 4 -9.04 -21.86 -20.25
C ARG A 4 -7.69 -21.31 -19.77
N VAL A 5 -7.71 -20.49 -18.73
CA VAL A 5 -6.54 -19.80 -18.19
C VAL A 5 -6.47 -20.01 -16.69
N ALA A 6 -5.29 -20.28 -16.17
CA ALA A 6 -5.03 -20.30 -14.73
C ALA A 6 -4.16 -19.10 -14.34
N VAL A 7 -4.57 -18.38 -13.29
CA VAL A 7 -3.81 -17.29 -12.68
C VAL A 7 -3.30 -17.82 -11.33
N VAL A 8 -2.00 -17.84 -11.14
CA VAL A 8 -1.37 -18.32 -9.90
C VAL A 8 -1.12 -17.14 -8.98
N GLY A 9 -1.74 -17.18 -7.80
CA GLY A 9 -1.71 -16.13 -6.78
C GLY A 9 -2.98 -15.27 -6.76
N GLY A 10 -3.69 -15.28 -5.64
CA GLY A 10 -4.92 -14.50 -5.39
C GLY A 10 -4.68 -13.15 -4.73
N GLY A 11 -3.47 -12.57 -4.82
CA GLY A 11 -3.22 -11.20 -4.41
C GLY A 11 -3.81 -10.19 -5.40
N ILE A 12 -3.71 -8.88 -5.09
CA ILE A 12 -4.30 -7.81 -5.92
C ILE A 12 -3.86 -7.91 -7.39
N SER A 13 -2.60 -8.22 -7.67
CA SER A 13 -2.09 -8.35 -9.03
C SER A 13 -2.74 -9.53 -9.78
N GLY A 14 -2.87 -10.69 -9.12
CA GLY A 14 -3.51 -11.85 -9.72
C GLY A 14 -5.01 -11.65 -9.94
N LEU A 15 -5.69 -11.03 -8.99
CA LEU A 15 -7.11 -10.70 -9.12
C LEU A 15 -7.36 -9.68 -10.25
N ALA A 16 -6.54 -8.63 -10.34
CA ALA A 16 -6.61 -7.65 -11.43
C ALA A 16 -6.34 -8.31 -12.80
N ALA A 17 -5.35 -9.22 -12.87
CA ALA A 17 -5.07 -9.98 -14.08
C ALA A 17 -6.24 -10.89 -14.46
N ALA A 18 -6.85 -11.58 -13.50
CA ALA A 18 -8.01 -12.44 -13.74
C ALA A 18 -9.22 -11.62 -14.21
N HIS A 19 -9.47 -10.47 -13.61
CA HIS A 19 -10.51 -9.53 -14.05
C HIS A 19 -10.27 -9.08 -15.50
N ARG A 20 -9.04 -8.64 -15.82
CA ARG A 20 -8.69 -8.22 -17.17
C ARG A 20 -8.82 -9.35 -18.20
N LEU A 21 -8.39 -10.57 -17.84
CA LEU A 21 -8.57 -11.75 -18.69
C LEU A 21 -10.04 -12.06 -18.93
N ARG A 22 -10.88 -11.95 -17.90
CA ARG A 22 -12.33 -12.14 -18.02
C ARG A 22 -12.93 -11.12 -19.00
N THR A 23 -12.53 -9.84 -18.89
CA THR A 23 -12.98 -8.77 -19.78
C THR A 23 -12.57 -9.02 -21.25
N LEU A 24 -11.30 -9.43 -21.46
CA LEU A 24 -10.75 -9.63 -22.81
C LEU A 24 -11.27 -10.90 -23.49
N LEU A 25 -11.41 -11.99 -22.76
CA LEU A 25 -11.78 -13.31 -23.30
C LEU A 25 -13.30 -13.55 -23.32
N GLY A 26 -14.05 -12.70 -22.65
CA GLY A 26 -15.50 -12.78 -22.55
C GLY A 26 -16.03 -13.89 -21.62
N PRO A 27 -17.34 -13.98 -21.47
CA PRO A 27 -17.99 -14.85 -20.46
C PRO A 27 -17.82 -16.34 -20.74
N ALA A 28 -17.56 -16.73 -21.99
CA ALA A 28 -17.36 -18.13 -22.35
C ALA A 28 -16.01 -18.71 -21.89
N ALA A 29 -15.01 -17.85 -21.64
CA ALA A 29 -13.70 -18.32 -21.18
C ALA A 29 -13.77 -18.76 -19.70
N ARG A 30 -12.97 -19.76 -19.35
CA ARG A 30 -12.76 -20.17 -17.96
C ARG A 30 -11.47 -19.56 -17.44
N VAL A 31 -11.57 -18.76 -16.38
CA VAL A 31 -10.44 -18.18 -15.66
C VAL A 31 -10.44 -18.71 -14.23
N ASP A 32 -9.45 -19.53 -13.92
CA ASP A 32 -9.27 -20.13 -12.59
C ASP A 32 -8.17 -19.34 -11.85
N VAL A 33 -8.44 -18.86 -10.63
CA VAL A 33 -7.42 -18.24 -9.75
C VAL A 33 -7.02 -19.27 -8.71
N LEU A 34 -5.73 -19.58 -8.64
CA LEU A 34 -5.15 -20.54 -7.71
C LEU A 34 -4.44 -19.78 -6.59
N GLU A 35 -4.95 -19.89 -5.37
CA GLU A 35 -4.38 -19.29 -4.16
C GLU A 35 -4.03 -20.38 -3.16
N GLN A 36 -2.80 -20.34 -2.60
CA GLN A 36 -2.37 -21.36 -1.64
C GLN A 36 -2.90 -21.10 -0.22
N ARG A 37 -3.27 -19.86 0.10
CA ARG A 37 -3.85 -19.50 1.40
C ARG A 37 -5.36 -19.68 1.39
N GLY A 38 -5.96 -19.78 2.56
CA GLY A 38 -7.42 -19.87 2.72
C GLY A 38 -8.19 -18.58 2.39
N ARG A 39 -7.50 -17.52 1.87
CA ARG A 39 -8.11 -16.23 1.49
C ARG A 39 -7.40 -15.63 0.29
N VAL A 40 -8.12 -14.85 -0.48
CA VAL A 40 -7.59 -13.94 -1.49
C VAL A 40 -7.20 -12.59 -0.89
N GLY A 41 -6.60 -11.70 -1.68
CA GLY A 41 -6.20 -10.35 -1.28
C GLY A 41 -4.67 -10.20 -1.10
N GLY A 42 -3.98 -11.29 -0.73
CA GLY A 42 -2.51 -11.25 -0.52
C GLY A 42 -2.13 -10.29 0.60
N VAL A 43 -1.45 -9.19 0.25
CA VAL A 43 -1.05 -8.11 1.17
C VAL A 43 -2.21 -7.21 1.61
N LEU A 44 -3.33 -7.20 0.91
CA LEU A 44 -4.55 -6.54 1.37
C LEU A 44 -5.18 -7.43 2.44
N HIS A 45 -5.20 -6.98 3.66
CA HIS A 45 -5.71 -7.76 4.79
C HIS A 45 -6.28 -6.87 5.87
N THR A 46 -7.59 -6.86 5.97
CA THR A 46 -8.34 -6.20 7.03
C THR A 46 -8.72 -7.23 8.08
N VAL A 47 -8.57 -6.89 9.34
CA VAL A 47 -8.99 -7.69 10.50
C VAL A 47 -9.95 -6.88 11.36
N ASP A 48 -10.74 -7.53 12.18
CA ASP A 48 -11.49 -6.88 13.24
C ASP A 48 -10.57 -6.66 14.45
N LEU A 49 -10.43 -5.40 14.87
CA LEU A 49 -9.71 -5.03 16.07
C LEU A 49 -10.69 -4.36 17.04
N ALA A 50 -11.20 -5.13 17.99
CA ALA A 50 -12.17 -4.66 18.99
C ALA A 50 -13.43 -4.03 18.38
N GLY A 51 -13.98 -4.63 17.34
CA GLY A 51 -15.17 -4.15 16.63
C GLY A 51 -14.91 -3.08 15.56
N VAL A 52 -13.64 -2.75 15.29
CA VAL A 52 -13.23 -1.78 14.26
C VAL A 52 -12.45 -2.51 13.17
N PRO A 53 -12.86 -2.38 11.88
CA PRO A 53 -12.05 -2.90 10.77
C PRO A 53 -10.70 -2.18 10.75
N PHE A 54 -9.62 -2.95 10.71
CA PHE A 54 -8.27 -2.43 10.71
C PHE A 54 -7.41 -3.16 9.67
N ASP A 55 -6.72 -2.40 8.82
CA ASP A 55 -5.83 -2.95 7.81
C ASP A 55 -4.47 -3.27 8.41
N VAL A 56 -4.13 -4.56 8.44
CA VAL A 56 -2.82 -5.06 8.93
C VAL A 56 -1.83 -5.32 7.81
N GLY A 57 -2.21 -5.00 6.58
CA GLY A 57 -1.39 -5.14 5.39
C GLY A 57 -1.27 -3.81 4.63
N ALA A 58 -1.37 -3.86 3.30
CA ALA A 58 -1.40 -2.65 2.49
C ALA A 58 -2.77 -1.97 2.61
N GLU A 59 -2.77 -0.71 3.04
CA GLU A 59 -4.00 0.07 3.31
C GLU A 59 -4.22 1.21 2.31
N ALA A 60 -3.19 1.62 1.59
CA ALA A 60 -3.25 2.81 0.75
C ALA A 60 -2.54 2.63 -0.59
N PHE A 61 -2.91 3.45 -1.54
CA PHE A 61 -2.25 3.57 -2.83
C PHE A 61 -2.06 5.05 -3.21
N LEU A 62 -1.20 5.31 -4.19
CA LEU A 62 -0.93 6.67 -4.65
C LEU A 62 -2.04 7.15 -5.60
N ALA A 63 -2.89 8.05 -5.13
CA ALA A 63 -4.02 8.58 -5.92
C ALA A 63 -3.60 9.26 -7.24
N ARG A 64 -2.35 9.73 -7.36
CA ARG A 64 -1.79 10.29 -8.60
C ARG A 64 -1.53 9.25 -9.69
N ARG A 65 -1.58 7.96 -9.36
CA ARG A 65 -1.46 6.86 -10.30
C ARG A 65 -2.86 6.47 -10.79
N PRO A 66 -3.11 6.48 -12.11
CA PRO A 66 -4.45 6.27 -12.64
C PRO A 66 -4.93 4.81 -12.58
N GLU A 67 -4.03 3.85 -12.38
CA GLU A 67 -4.33 2.44 -12.56
C GLU A 67 -5.37 1.92 -11.56
N VAL A 68 -5.23 2.29 -10.27
CA VAL A 68 -6.17 1.85 -9.23
C VAL A 68 -7.49 2.61 -9.31
N PRO A 69 -7.51 3.96 -9.43
CA PRO A 69 -8.76 4.68 -9.67
C PRO A 69 -9.53 4.18 -10.90
N ALA A 70 -8.85 3.87 -12.01
CA ALA A 70 -9.48 3.31 -13.20
C ALA A 70 -10.12 1.94 -12.94
N LEU A 71 -9.42 1.05 -12.22
CA LEU A 71 -9.97 -0.25 -11.82
C LEU A 71 -11.19 -0.09 -10.90
N LEU A 72 -11.14 0.83 -9.93
CA LEU A 72 -12.28 1.10 -9.04
C LEU A 72 -13.49 1.61 -9.82
N ALA A 73 -13.28 2.50 -10.80
CA ALA A 73 -14.34 2.98 -11.67
C ALA A 73 -14.94 1.84 -12.51
N GLU A 74 -14.11 0.97 -13.09
CA GLU A 74 -14.53 -0.20 -13.85
C GLU A 74 -15.35 -1.19 -13.00
N LEU A 75 -15.05 -1.30 -11.71
CA LEU A 75 -15.75 -2.16 -10.76
C LEU A 75 -16.97 -1.47 -10.10
N GLY A 76 -17.24 -0.19 -10.37
CA GLY A 76 -18.31 0.57 -9.71
C GLY A 76 -18.03 0.88 -8.23
N LEU A 77 -16.77 0.96 -7.82
CA LEU A 77 -16.33 1.13 -6.43
C LEU A 77 -15.75 2.52 -6.15
N THR A 78 -15.92 3.49 -7.04
CA THR A 78 -15.35 4.84 -6.91
C THR A 78 -15.78 5.53 -5.61
N ASP A 79 -17.02 5.34 -5.19
CA ASP A 79 -17.59 5.97 -3.99
C ASP A 79 -17.00 5.42 -2.68
N LEU A 80 -16.29 4.29 -2.73
CA LEU A 80 -15.59 3.70 -1.60
C LEU A 80 -14.18 4.28 -1.41
N LEU A 81 -13.72 5.10 -2.35
CA LEU A 81 -12.41 5.73 -2.28
C LEU A 81 -12.44 6.87 -1.26
N VAL A 82 -11.60 6.77 -0.24
CA VAL A 82 -11.45 7.79 0.78
C VAL A 82 -10.05 8.41 0.71
N HIS A 83 -9.96 9.68 1.08
CA HIS A 83 -8.70 10.39 1.15
C HIS A 83 -8.33 10.65 2.62
N PRO A 84 -7.01 10.71 2.94
CA PRO A 84 -6.57 11.12 4.27
C PRO A 84 -7.12 12.48 4.67
N THR A 85 -7.33 12.70 5.94
CA THR A 85 -7.87 13.94 6.50
C THR A 85 -6.93 15.14 6.41
N GLY A 86 -5.72 14.96 5.90
CA GLY A 86 -4.66 15.99 5.89
C GLY A 86 -3.98 16.18 7.25
N ALA A 87 -4.25 15.31 8.24
CA ALA A 87 -3.53 15.32 9.50
C ALA A 87 -2.02 15.16 9.25
N ALA A 88 -1.22 15.97 9.93
CA ALA A 88 0.23 15.90 9.82
C ALA A 88 0.75 14.55 10.32
N ALA A 89 1.68 13.95 9.57
CA ALA A 89 2.35 12.74 9.99
C ALA A 89 3.17 12.97 11.26
N SER A 90 3.17 12.00 12.16
CA SER A 90 3.97 12.03 13.37
C SER A 90 4.92 10.82 13.43
N VAL A 91 6.04 11.01 14.11
CA VAL A 91 7.03 9.97 14.38
C VAL A 91 7.10 9.73 15.89
N ARG A 92 7.07 8.46 16.28
CA ARG A 92 7.36 8.04 17.66
C ARG A 92 8.69 7.31 17.69
N ALA A 93 9.67 7.89 18.37
CA ALA A 93 10.99 7.31 18.55
C ALA A 93 11.50 7.55 20.00
N ALA A 94 12.16 6.56 20.60
CA ALA A 94 12.74 6.65 21.96
C ALA A 94 11.75 7.18 23.01
N GLY A 95 10.48 6.78 22.95
CA GLY A 95 9.44 7.23 23.90
C GLY A 95 8.91 8.65 23.67
N ARG A 96 9.39 9.36 22.66
CA ARG A 96 8.94 10.70 22.27
C ARG A 96 8.07 10.61 21.02
N THR A 97 7.06 11.48 20.92
CA THR A 97 6.25 11.65 19.71
C THR A 97 6.41 13.09 19.24
N GLY A 98 6.72 13.27 17.97
CA GLY A 98 6.86 14.58 17.35
C GLY A 98 6.39 14.59 15.91
N PRO A 99 6.28 15.76 15.28
CA PRO A 99 5.95 15.84 13.85
C PRO A 99 7.04 15.18 13.02
N LEU A 100 6.65 14.72 11.81
CA LEU A 100 7.63 14.26 10.83
C LEU A 100 8.61 15.40 10.53
N PRO A 101 9.94 15.20 10.63
CA PRO A 101 10.90 16.27 10.42
C PRO A 101 10.82 16.83 9.00
N PRO A 102 10.96 18.16 8.82
CA PRO A 102 11.11 18.73 7.49
C PRO A 102 12.39 18.24 6.82
N GLY A 103 12.43 18.22 5.49
CA GLY A 103 13.58 17.75 4.72
C GLY A 103 13.70 16.22 4.67
N THR A 104 12.60 15.48 4.88
CA THR A 104 12.56 14.03 4.65
C THR A 104 11.94 13.71 3.29
N LEU A 105 12.40 12.63 2.65
CA LEU A 105 11.78 12.05 1.47
C LEU A 105 11.08 10.76 1.87
N LEU A 106 9.75 10.72 1.80
CA LEU A 106 8.93 9.58 2.23
C LEU A 106 9.24 9.10 3.67
N GLY A 107 9.57 10.05 4.55
CA GLY A 107 9.97 9.75 5.94
C GLY A 107 11.44 9.38 6.13
N VAL A 108 12.20 9.23 5.04
CA VAL A 108 13.65 8.99 5.11
C VAL A 108 14.36 10.34 5.22
N PRO A 109 15.25 10.55 6.22
CA PRO A 109 16.01 11.77 6.35
C PRO A 109 16.89 12.02 5.13
N THR A 110 16.90 13.26 4.65
CA THR A 110 17.86 13.75 3.66
C THR A 110 18.92 14.60 4.35
N SER A 111 19.93 15.05 3.63
CA SER A 111 20.95 15.99 4.16
C SER A 111 20.35 17.31 4.67
N ALA A 112 19.13 17.66 4.25
CA ALA A 112 18.42 18.85 4.71
C ALA A 112 17.48 18.58 5.90
N ALA A 113 17.37 17.32 6.37
CA ALA A 113 16.45 16.96 7.44
C ALA A 113 16.92 17.56 8.79
N ARG A 114 15.96 18.12 9.52
CA ARG A 114 16.17 18.57 10.90
C ARG A 114 15.68 17.48 11.84
N LEU A 115 16.62 16.85 12.54
CA LEU A 115 16.37 15.68 13.40
C LEU A 115 16.41 16.01 14.89
N ASP A 116 16.46 17.30 15.23
CA ASP A 116 16.57 17.80 16.60
C ASP A 116 15.45 17.24 17.49
N GLY A 117 15.83 16.62 18.59
CA GLY A 117 14.91 16.05 19.56
C GLY A 117 14.26 14.71 19.16
N LEU A 118 14.49 14.19 17.96
CA LEU A 118 14.01 12.87 17.50
C LEU A 118 15.07 11.79 17.65
N LEU A 119 16.32 12.10 17.36
CA LEU A 119 17.45 11.18 17.46
C LEU A 119 18.40 11.61 18.59
N SER A 120 19.21 10.66 19.08
CA SER A 120 20.37 10.98 19.89
C SER A 120 21.42 11.71 19.05
N ALA A 121 22.39 12.37 19.71
CA ALA A 121 23.49 13.01 19.01
C ALA A 121 24.28 12.04 18.11
N GLU A 122 24.48 10.80 18.56
CA GLU A 122 25.12 9.74 17.78
C GLU A 122 24.27 9.33 16.58
N GLY A 123 22.93 9.19 16.76
CA GLY A 123 22.02 8.88 15.67
C GLY A 123 21.98 9.98 14.61
N ALA A 124 21.98 11.24 15.03
CA ALA A 124 22.03 12.38 14.12
C ALA A 124 23.36 12.43 13.34
N ALA A 125 24.48 12.15 14.02
CA ALA A 125 25.79 12.05 13.37
C ALA A 125 25.86 10.88 12.35
N ALA A 126 25.26 9.74 12.68
CA ALA A 126 25.19 8.60 11.77
C ALA A 126 24.39 8.94 10.49
N VAL A 127 23.24 9.60 10.61
CA VAL A 127 22.46 10.08 9.46
C VAL A 127 23.25 11.08 8.63
N ALA A 128 23.95 12.02 9.26
CA ALA A 128 24.77 12.99 8.55
C ALA A 128 25.95 12.37 7.77
N ALA A 129 26.45 11.23 8.24
CA ALA A 129 27.55 10.49 7.59
C ALA A 129 27.09 9.57 6.45
N GLU A 130 25.79 9.28 6.32
CA GLU A 130 25.26 8.31 5.36
C GLU A 130 25.41 8.71 3.87
N PRO A 131 25.29 9.98 3.47
CA PRO A 131 25.44 10.39 2.06
C PRO A 131 26.80 10.09 1.42
N GLY A 132 27.78 9.64 2.19
CA GLY A 132 29.13 9.33 1.72
C GLY A 132 29.42 7.82 1.54
N ARG A 133 28.38 6.97 1.60
CA ARG A 133 28.54 5.50 1.46
C ARG A 133 27.96 4.97 0.16
#